data_98b6fde31752744734046d842d0c4112
#
_entry.id   98b6fde31752744734046d842d0c4112
#
_cell.length_a   1.000
_cell.length_b   1.000
_cell.length_c   1.000
_cell.angle_alpha   90.00
_cell.angle_beta   90.00
_cell.angle_gamma   90.00
#
_symmetry.space_group_name_H-M   'P 1'
#
loop_
_entity.id
_entity.type
_entity.pdbx_description
1 polymer ?
#
loop_
_entity_poly.entity_id
_entity_poly.type
_entity_poly.pdbx_seq_one_letter_code
_entity_poly.pdbx_strand_id
1 'polypeptide(L)'
;MAHTAWIATDPIDLTDMLASVSGPTHGAVASFVGQVRDHDPEATGEVVALRYTCHPDAQRFIEEIVSATVVRHDPQGLAEVQATHRIGDLDVGDLALVVTVGSAHRDLAFTLCRA
;
A
#
# COMPACT_ATOMS: atom_id res chain seq x y z
N MET A 1 17.18 -4.18 -4.07
CA MET A 1 16.24 -3.78 -3.04
C MET A 1 15.06 -4.75 -3.01
N ALA A 2 14.28 -4.72 -1.96
CA ALA A 2 13.24 -5.73 -1.77
C ALA A 2 11.85 -5.13 -1.88
N HIS A 3 10.87 -5.96 -2.17
CA HIS A 3 9.47 -5.58 -2.08
C HIS A 3 8.71 -6.59 -1.23
N THR A 4 7.74 -6.11 -0.48
CA THR A 4 6.90 -6.91 0.40
C THR A 4 5.45 -6.47 0.25
N ALA A 5 4.54 -7.43 0.17
CA ALA A 5 3.12 -7.16 0.08
C ALA A 5 2.36 -8.15 0.97
N TRP A 6 1.36 -7.65 1.70
CA TRP A 6 0.59 -8.51 2.60
C TRP A 6 -0.83 -8.00 2.81
N ILE A 7 -1.68 -8.90 3.27
CA ILE A 7 -3.04 -8.59 3.71
C ILE A 7 -3.01 -8.43 5.24
N ALA A 8 -3.50 -7.29 5.74
CA ALA A 8 -3.50 -6.98 7.16
C ALA A 8 -4.88 -7.19 7.77
N THR A 9 -4.90 -7.76 8.96
CA THR A 9 -6.14 -7.91 9.77
C THR A 9 -6.20 -6.91 10.92
N ASP A 10 -5.06 -6.30 11.24
CA ASP A 10 -4.92 -5.27 12.29
C ASP A 10 -4.74 -3.89 11.65
N PRO A 11 -4.90 -2.80 12.42
CA PRO A 11 -4.64 -1.46 11.91
C PRO A 11 -3.25 -1.32 11.30
N ILE A 12 -3.18 -0.64 10.15
CA ILE A 12 -1.93 -0.44 9.42
C ILE A 12 -1.12 0.67 10.12
N ASP A 13 0.15 0.40 10.39
CA ASP A 13 1.09 1.37 10.98
C ASP A 13 1.87 2.05 9.85
N LEU A 14 1.42 3.24 9.45
CA LEU A 14 2.06 4.02 8.38
C LEU A 14 3.48 4.44 8.77
N THR A 15 3.69 4.82 10.01
CA THR A 15 5.02 5.23 10.48
C THR A 15 6.04 4.11 10.33
N ASP A 16 5.65 2.90 10.73
CA ASP A 16 6.50 1.72 10.58
C ASP A 16 6.78 1.41 9.11
N MET A 17 5.77 1.50 8.25
CA MET A 17 5.94 1.26 6.82
C MET A 17 6.86 2.29 6.17
N LEU A 18 6.75 3.56 6.54
CA LEU A 18 7.66 4.61 6.06
C LEU A 18 9.10 4.34 6.51
N ALA A 19 9.28 3.96 7.76
CA ALA A 19 10.61 3.62 8.28
C ALA A 19 11.22 2.42 7.55
N SER A 20 10.41 1.43 7.21
CA SER A 20 10.85 0.21 6.54
C SER A 20 11.43 0.42 5.15
N VAL A 21 11.00 1.47 4.44
CA VAL A 21 11.50 1.80 3.10
C VAL A 21 12.53 2.93 3.12
N SER A 22 12.83 3.47 4.28
CA SER A 22 13.85 4.51 4.46
C SER A 22 15.24 3.89 4.56
N GLY A 23 16.25 4.67 4.24
CA GLY A 23 17.62 4.23 4.37
C GLY A 23 18.60 5.31 3.93
N PRO A 24 19.90 5.15 4.24
CA PRO A 24 20.89 6.18 3.96
C PRO A 24 21.10 6.44 2.47
N THR A 25 20.73 5.50 1.61
CA THR A 25 20.85 5.65 0.16
C THR A 25 19.55 6.12 -0.49
N HIS A 26 18.47 6.26 0.27
CA HIS A 26 17.15 6.64 -0.25
C HIS A 26 16.88 8.11 0.05
N GLY A 27 17.08 8.96 -0.96
CA GLY A 27 16.79 10.39 -0.85
C GLY A 27 15.30 10.73 -0.99
N ALA A 28 14.46 9.76 -1.37
CA ALA A 28 13.05 9.97 -1.57
C ALA A 28 12.22 8.83 -0.98
N VAL A 29 11.16 9.18 -0.27
CA VAL A 29 10.16 8.25 0.22
C VAL A 29 8.80 8.76 -0.21
N ALA A 30 8.04 7.95 -0.93
CA ALA A 30 6.68 8.26 -1.35
C ALA A 30 5.70 7.31 -0.68
N SER A 31 4.50 7.80 -0.42
CA SER A 31 3.42 6.96 0.10
C SER A 31 2.11 7.28 -0.58
N PHE A 32 1.30 6.25 -0.74
CA PHE A 32 -0.12 6.38 -1.07
C PHE A 32 -0.92 5.79 0.07
N VAL A 33 -1.92 6.53 0.52
CA VAL A 33 -2.79 6.11 1.61
C VAL A 33 -4.23 6.15 1.14
N GLY A 34 -4.88 5.00 1.11
CA GLY A 34 -6.32 4.89 0.88
C GLY A 34 -7.03 4.76 2.20
N GLN A 35 -8.00 5.65 2.46
CA GLN A 35 -8.78 5.67 3.70
C GLN A 35 -10.23 5.32 3.42
N VAL A 36 -10.91 4.79 4.43
CA VAL A 36 -12.36 4.62 4.38
C VAL A 36 -13.01 6.01 4.44
N ARG A 37 -13.77 6.35 3.41
CA ARG A 37 -14.47 7.64 3.35
C ARG A 37 -15.92 7.50 3.81
N ASP A 38 -16.52 8.62 4.20
CA ASP A 38 -17.90 8.67 4.71
C ASP A 38 -18.97 8.67 3.61
N HIS A 39 -18.55 8.65 2.34
CA HIS A 39 -19.44 8.66 1.19
C HIS A 39 -19.06 7.56 0.21
N ASP A 40 -20.04 6.72 -0.14
CA ASP A 40 -19.91 5.70 -1.17
C ASP A 40 -20.98 5.98 -2.24
N PRO A 41 -20.60 6.16 -3.53
CA PRO A 41 -21.56 6.42 -4.60
C PRO A 41 -22.60 5.32 -4.79
N GLU A 42 -22.31 4.10 -4.35
CA GLU A 42 -23.23 2.96 -4.45
C GLU A 42 -24.10 2.79 -3.21
N ALA A 43 -23.85 3.55 -2.15
CA ALA A 43 -24.61 3.49 -0.91
C ALA A 43 -25.53 4.69 -0.77
N THR A 44 -26.65 4.50 -0.06
CA THR A 44 -27.57 5.58 0.29
C THR A 44 -27.23 6.09 1.69
N GLY A 45 -26.90 7.37 1.83
CA GLY A 45 -26.60 7.98 3.11
C GLY A 45 -25.13 7.91 3.48
N GLU A 46 -24.82 8.22 4.74
CA GLU A 46 -23.48 8.29 5.26
C GLU A 46 -22.94 6.89 5.57
N VAL A 47 -21.71 6.63 5.13
CA VAL A 47 -21.01 5.40 5.47
C VAL A 47 -20.21 5.65 6.74
N VAL A 48 -20.51 4.91 7.81
CA VAL A 48 -19.80 5.05 9.10
C VAL A 48 -18.79 3.93 9.33
N ALA A 49 -18.97 2.79 8.67
CA ALA A 49 -18.04 1.66 8.73
C ALA A 49 -18.18 0.81 7.49
N LEU A 50 -17.09 0.16 7.10
CA LEU A 50 -17.07 -0.80 6.00
C LEU A 50 -16.47 -2.10 6.48
N ARG A 51 -17.00 -3.21 5.97
CA ARG A 51 -16.40 -4.52 6.15
C ARG A 51 -15.75 -4.96 4.85
N TYR A 52 -14.44 -5.09 4.88
CA TYR A 52 -13.69 -5.66 3.77
C TYR A 52 -13.48 -7.15 3.98
N THR A 53 -13.85 -7.92 2.97
CA THR A 53 -13.51 -9.34 2.92
C THR A 53 -12.54 -9.56 1.79
N CYS A 54 -11.84 -10.68 1.81
CA CYS A 54 -10.91 -10.99 0.75
C CYS A 54 -11.15 -12.38 0.19
N HIS A 55 -10.77 -12.55 -1.07
CA HIS A 55 -10.67 -13.86 -1.67
C HIS A 55 -9.65 -14.72 -0.88
N PRO A 56 -9.85 -16.05 -0.75
CA PRO A 56 -8.87 -16.90 -0.06
C PRO A 56 -7.44 -16.77 -0.56
N ASP A 57 -7.26 -16.39 -1.84
CA ASP A 57 -5.95 -16.21 -2.45
C ASP A 57 -5.48 -14.75 -2.49
N ALA A 58 -6.10 -13.86 -1.70
CA ALA A 58 -5.78 -12.42 -1.74
C ALA A 58 -4.31 -12.14 -1.43
N GLN A 59 -3.71 -12.86 -0.49
CA GLN A 59 -2.29 -12.72 -0.18
C GLN A 59 -1.43 -12.99 -1.42
N ARG A 60 -1.72 -14.05 -2.15
CA ARG A 60 -1.02 -14.39 -3.38
C ARG A 60 -1.24 -13.32 -4.45
N PHE A 61 -2.46 -12.84 -4.61
CA PHE A 61 -2.78 -11.83 -5.62
C PHE A 61 -2.06 -10.52 -5.38
N ILE A 62 -2.03 -10.02 -4.15
CA ILE A 62 -1.32 -8.77 -3.84
C ILE A 62 0.18 -8.94 -4.07
N GLU A 63 0.75 -10.07 -3.70
CA GLU A 63 2.16 -10.37 -3.95
C GLU A 63 2.48 -10.39 -5.44
N GLU A 64 1.65 -11.04 -6.26
CA GLU A 64 1.82 -11.12 -7.70
C GLU A 64 1.70 -9.74 -8.36
N ILE A 65 0.71 -8.94 -7.95
CA ILE A 65 0.51 -7.59 -8.50
C ILE A 65 1.71 -6.69 -8.18
N VAL A 66 2.16 -6.68 -6.95
CA VAL A 66 3.32 -5.86 -6.54
C VAL A 66 4.58 -6.34 -7.25
N SER A 67 4.80 -7.64 -7.31
CA SER A 67 5.96 -8.21 -7.99
C SER A 67 5.98 -7.84 -9.48
N ALA A 68 4.85 -7.95 -10.17
CA ALA A 68 4.74 -7.58 -11.58
C ALA A 68 5.01 -6.09 -11.80
N THR A 69 4.49 -5.25 -10.92
CA THR A 69 4.70 -3.79 -10.99
C THR A 69 6.17 -3.44 -10.80
N VAL A 70 6.83 -4.06 -9.82
CA VAL A 70 8.25 -3.84 -9.56
C VAL A 70 9.10 -4.30 -10.74
N VAL A 71 8.83 -5.46 -11.29
CA VAL A 71 9.56 -5.98 -12.45
C VAL A 71 9.44 -5.01 -13.64
N ARG A 72 8.25 -4.46 -13.85
CA ARG A 72 7.99 -3.56 -14.97
C ARG A 72 8.68 -2.21 -14.83
N HIS A 73 8.63 -1.61 -13.63
CA HIS A 73 9.07 -0.22 -13.42
C HIS A 73 10.42 -0.09 -12.74
N ASP A 74 10.89 -1.14 -12.08
CA ASP A 74 12.16 -1.17 -11.37
C ASP A 74 12.91 -2.48 -11.61
N PRO A 75 13.23 -2.79 -12.89
CA PRO A 75 13.85 -4.08 -13.22
C PRO A 75 15.23 -4.28 -12.59
N GLN A 76 15.90 -3.19 -12.17
CA GLN A 76 17.21 -3.25 -11.53
C GLN A 76 17.13 -3.38 -10.01
N GLY A 77 15.94 -3.33 -9.44
CA GLY A 77 15.76 -3.46 -8.00
C GLY A 77 16.37 -2.31 -7.20
N LEU A 78 16.19 -1.07 -7.65
CA LEU A 78 16.77 0.12 -7.03
C LEU A 78 15.93 0.70 -5.89
N ALA A 79 14.69 0.24 -5.74
CA ALA A 79 13.75 0.76 -4.75
C ALA A 79 13.37 -0.32 -3.74
N GLU A 80 12.95 0.13 -2.54
CA GLU A 80 12.24 -0.70 -1.58
C GLU A 80 10.77 -0.36 -1.61
N VAL A 81 9.90 -1.38 -1.62
CA VAL A 81 8.46 -1.22 -1.74
C VAL A 81 7.76 -2.04 -0.67
N GLN A 82 6.80 -1.43 0.00
CA GLN A 82 5.86 -2.14 0.85
C GLN A 82 4.44 -1.77 0.46
N ALA A 83 3.55 -2.75 0.40
CA ALA A 83 2.15 -2.56 0.10
C ALA A 83 1.30 -3.46 0.99
N THR A 84 0.25 -2.92 1.55
CA THR A 84 -0.69 -3.70 2.36
C THR A 84 -2.12 -3.26 2.14
N HIS A 85 -3.04 -4.21 2.16
CA HIS A 85 -4.48 -3.96 2.16
C HIS A 85 -5.07 -4.57 3.43
N ARG A 86 -5.85 -3.77 4.16
CA ARG A 86 -6.51 -4.22 5.38
C ARG A 86 -7.88 -4.83 5.06
N ILE A 87 -8.19 -5.92 5.74
CA ILE A 87 -9.50 -6.58 5.69
C ILE A 87 -10.13 -6.56 7.08
N GLY A 88 -11.41 -6.88 7.13
CA GLY A 88 -12.20 -6.90 8.36
C GLY A 88 -13.08 -5.67 8.47
N ASP A 89 -13.46 -5.32 9.69
CA ASP A 89 -14.32 -4.19 9.96
C ASP A 89 -13.49 -2.91 10.10
N LEU A 90 -13.73 -1.94 9.23
CA LEU A 90 -13.01 -0.67 9.21
C LEU A 90 -13.99 0.48 9.44
N ASP A 91 -13.59 1.43 10.28
CA ASP A 91 -14.32 2.67 10.50
C ASP A 91 -13.88 3.75 9.50
N VAL A 92 -14.71 4.78 9.34
CA VAL A 92 -14.36 5.95 8.52
C VAL A 92 -13.07 6.56 9.04
N GLY A 93 -12.13 6.81 8.14
CA GLY A 93 -10.81 7.33 8.46
C GLY A 93 -9.75 6.25 8.68
N ASP A 94 -10.15 4.98 8.84
CA ASP A 94 -9.17 3.90 8.94
C ASP A 94 -8.41 3.72 7.63
N LEU A 95 -7.13 3.35 7.75
CA LEU A 95 -6.29 3.07 6.60
C LEU A 95 -6.67 1.71 5.99
N ALA A 96 -7.08 1.72 4.73
CA ALA A 96 -7.50 0.52 4.02
C ALA A 96 -6.41 -0.02 3.11
N LEU A 97 -5.65 0.86 2.47
CA LEU A 97 -4.57 0.51 1.56
C LEU A 97 -3.41 1.46 1.79
N VAL A 98 -2.22 0.93 1.95
CA VAL A 98 -1.01 1.75 2.07
C VAL A 98 0.08 1.16 1.18
N VAL A 99 0.71 2.03 0.40
CA VAL A 99 1.89 1.71 -0.38
C VAL A 99 2.98 2.70 0.01
N THR A 100 4.17 2.20 0.36
CA THR A 100 5.33 3.04 0.62
C THR A 100 6.48 2.61 -0.28
N VAL A 101 7.21 3.59 -0.80
CA VAL A 101 8.35 3.35 -1.69
C VAL A 101 9.50 4.23 -1.27
N GLY A 102 10.67 3.62 -1.06
CA GLY A 102 11.92 4.34 -0.84
C GLY A 102 12.86 4.14 -2.02
N SER A 103 13.45 5.21 -2.51
CA SER A 103 14.43 5.17 -3.60
C SER A 103 15.41 6.32 -3.50
N ALA A 104 16.50 6.27 -4.30
CA ALA A 104 17.47 7.33 -4.32
C ALA A 104 16.86 8.67 -4.79
N HIS A 105 15.94 8.62 -5.77
CA HIS A 105 15.34 9.80 -6.38
C HIS A 105 13.81 9.68 -6.43
N ARG A 106 13.15 10.85 -6.47
CA ARG A 106 11.69 10.94 -6.42
C ARG A 106 10.96 10.34 -7.62
N ASP A 107 11.57 10.33 -8.79
CA ASP A 107 10.91 9.85 -10.00
C ASP A 107 10.50 8.39 -9.88
N LEU A 108 11.43 7.53 -9.47
CA LEU A 108 11.13 6.12 -9.27
C LEU A 108 10.16 5.90 -8.11
N ALA A 109 10.33 6.67 -7.02
CA ALA A 109 9.43 6.56 -5.87
C ALA A 109 7.99 6.87 -6.26
N PHE A 110 7.75 7.96 -6.99
CA PHE A 110 6.40 8.29 -7.47
C PHE A 110 5.89 7.29 -8.50
N THR A 111 6.73 6.86 -9.42
CA THR A 111 6.33 5.90 -10.45
C THR A 111 5.83 4.60 -9.83
N LEU A 112 6.58 4.03 -8.91
CA LEU A 112 6.17 2.78 -8.25
C LEU A 112 4.97 2.96 -7.34
N CYS A 113 4.91 4.05 -6.60
CA CYS A 113 3.80 4.32 -5.71
C CYS A 113 2.48 4.50 -6.48
N ARG A 114 2.56 5.13 -7.64
CA ARG A 114 1.41 5.39 -8.51
C ARG A 114 0.97 4.15 -9.29
N ALA A 115 1.93 3.34 -9.68
CA ALA A 115 1.64 2.14 -10.45
C ALA A 115 1.01 1.05 -9.57
#